data_28d29b26c1c12b704f3ace4266daa68b
#
_entry.id   28d29b26c1c12b704f3ace4266daa68b
#
_cell.length_a   1.000
_cell.length_b   1.000
_cell.length_c   1.000
_cell.angle_alpha   90.00
_cell.angle_beta   90.00
_cell.angle_gamma   90.00
#
_symmetry.space_group_name_H-M   'P 1'
#
loop_
_entity.id
_entity.type
_entity.pdbx_description
1 polymer ?
#
loop_
_entity_poly.entity_id
_entity_poly.type
_entity_poly.pdbx_seq_one_letter_code
_entity_poly.pdbx_strand_id
1 'polypeptide(L)'
;MTASLPEVLSGRYRIERLLGAGGMSTVYRARDLLHEQFADPHPCVALKILSDDLSQSPDASAVLFNEYALIRHLRHPNILRMYSFNVDTAHQRVFIVMELLQGPTLDRLLCERPLGLPWQELREIVLPLLDALAHSHASGILHGDIKPSNILLSEEGVRLFDFGLGQAEAGRLDGLAAISRQRMNAWTPGYAAPEILEGAALTRAADVYAMGCLLYELASGKHPFNRRLSTQARDQRPALPLKKPRRLPAHVWRAVRNALSFD
;
A
#
# COMPACT_ATOMS: atom_id res chain seq x y z
N MET A 1 -26.09 3.15 -17.92
CA MET A 1 -25.09 3.36 -18.98
C MET A 1 -23.76 3.58 -18.28
N THR A 2 -22.88 2.60 -18.25
CA THR A 2 -21.52 2.76 -17.74
C THR A 2 -20.78 3.71 -18.69
N ALA A 3 -20.53 4.93 -18.24
CA ALA A 3 -19.75 5.90 -19.02
C ALA A 3 -18.33 5.31 -19.17
N SER A 4 -17.95 4.95 -20.38
CA SER A 4 -16.58 4.49 -20.65
C SER A 4 -15.58 5.57 -20.22
N LEU A 5 -14.43 5.13 -19.69
CA LEU A 5 -13.36 6.04 -19.31
C LEU A 5 -12.97 6.89 -20.53
N PRO A 6 -12.91 8.24 -20.42
CA PRO A 6 -12.54 9.09 -21.54
C PRO A 6 -11.07 8.87 -21.95
N GLU A 7 -10.75 9.07 -23.22
CA GLU A 7 -9.38 8.97 -23.73
C GLU A 7 -8.43 9.97 -23.07
N VAL A 8 -8.94 11.19 -22.77
CA VAL A 8 -8.18 12.28 -22.12
C VAL A 8 -8.95 12.80 -20.93
N LEU A 9 -8.31 12.79 -19.75
CA LEU A 9 -8.85 13.39 -18.52
C LEU A 9 -8.37 14.82 -18.35
N SER A 10 -9.32 15.69 -17.96
CA SER A 10 -9.09 17.13 -17.70
C SER A 10 -8.37 17.85 -18.86
N GLY A 11 -8.53 17.38 -20.10
CA GLY A 11 -7.84 17.92 -21.27
C GLY A 11 -6.32 17.82 -21.26
N ARG A 12 -5.75 17.08 -20.30
CA ARG A 12 -4.30 17.04 -20.06
C ARG A 12 -3.72 15.63 -20.04
N TYR A 13 -4.41 14.66 -19.50
CA TYR A 13 -3.84 13.33 -19.27
C TYR A 13 -4.45 12.34 -20.25
N ARG A 14 -3.69 11.96 -21.29
CA ARG A 14 -4.09 10.91 -22.25
C ARG A 14 -3.84 9.55 -21.63
N ILE A 15 -4.91 8.77 -21.47
CA ILE A 15 -4.82 7.40 -20.94
C ILE A 15 -4.22 6.48 -22.00
N GLU A 16 -3.17 5.75 -21.64
CA GLU A 16 -2.49 4.84 -22.56
C GLU A 16 -2.85 3.37 -22.31
N ARG A 17 -2.73 2.91 -21.06
CA ARG A 17 -3.01 1.51 -20.71
C ARG A 17 -3.29 1.31 -19.22
N LEU A 18 -3.97 0.24 -18.92
CA LEU A 18 -4.19 -0.23 -17.55
C LEU A 18 -2.86 -0.72 -16.93
N LEU A 19 -2.61 -0.35 -15.68
CA LEU A 19 -1.49 -0.84 -14.86
C LEU A 19 -1.96 -1.83 -13.79
N GLY A 20 -3.13 -1.55 -13.18
CA GLY A 20 -3.69 -2.40 -12.15
C GLY A 20 -5.13 -2.01 -11.82
N ALA A 21 -5.92 -2.96 -11.35
CA ALA A 21 -7.28 -2.74 -10.88
C ALA A 21 -7.42 -3.28 -9.46
N GLY A 22 -7.96 -2.46 -8.57
CA GLY A 22 -8.32 -2.81 -7.20
C GLY A 22 -9.83 -2.72 -6.97
N GLY A 23 -10.26 -3.03 -5.75
CA GLY A 23 -11.69 -3.02 -5.40
C GLY A 23 -12.34 -1.63 -5.48
N MET A 24 -11.60 -0.56 -5.22
CA MET A 24 -12.14 0.81 -5.17
C MET A 24 -11.62 1.72 -6.28
N SER A 25 -10.49 1.38 -6.89
CA SER A 25 -9.80 2.24 -7.86
C SER A 25 -9.05 1.42 -8.89
N THR A 26 -8.83 2.06 -10.02
CA THR A 26 -8.07 1.50 -11.13
C THR A 26 -6.89 2.43 -11.43
N VAL A 27 -5.72 1.87 -11.69
CA VAL A 27 -4.50 2.63 -11.99
C VAL A 27 -4.17 2.50 -13.47
N TYR A 28 -3.96 3.63 -14.13
CA TYR A 28 -3.61 3.71 -15.54
C TYR A 28 -2.27 4.41 -15.74
N ARG A 29 -1.52 3.96 -16.73
CA ARG A 29 -0.47 4.79 -17.32
C ARG A 29 -1.13 5.86 -18.18
N ALA A 30 -0.68 7.09 -18.03
CA ALA A 30 -1.12 8.20 -18.85
C ALA A 30 0.05 9.07 -19.28
N ARG A 31 -0.15 9.80 -20.36
CA ARG A 31 0.78 10.80 -20.86
C ARG A 31 0.28 12.18 -20.49
N ASP A 32 1.11 12.95 -19.81
CA ASP A 32 0.86 14.36 -19.52
C ASP A 32 1.15 15.18 -20.77
N LEU A 33 0.10 15.60 -21.48
CA LEU A 33 0.19 16.34 -22.74
C LEU A 33 0.86 17.72 -22.56
N LEU A 34 0.76 18.31 -21.37
CA LEU A 34 1.45 19.56 -21.06
C LEU A 34 2.97 19.34 -21.01
N HIS A 35 3.42 18.30 -20.32
CA HIS A 35 4.84 17.94 -20.26
C HIS A 35 5.37 17.52 -21.64
N GLU A 36 4.58 16.77 -22.42
CA GLU A 36 4.91 16.40 -23.79
C GLU A 36 5.09 17.66 -24.68
N GLN A 37 4.20 18.65 -24.57
CA GLN A 37 4.29 19.91 -25.32
C GLN A 37 5.59 20.68 -25.06
N PHE A 38 6.12 20.60 -23.82
CA PHE A 38 7.39 21.19 -23.43
C PHE A 38 8.60 20.26 -23.58
N ALA A 39 8.44 19.18 -24.32
CA ALA A 39 9.49 18.19 -24.62
C ALA A 39 10.15 17.58 -23.38
N ASP A 40 9.38 17.37 -22.28
CA ASP A 40 9.84 16.62 -21.12
C ASP A 40 10.22 15.21 -21.57
N PRO A 41 11.44 14.71 -21.27
CA PRO A 41 11.86 13.35 -21.65
C PRO A 41 11.03 12.26 -20.97
N HIS A 42 10.34 12.59 -19.87
CA HIS A 42 9.55 11.65 -19.08
C HIS A 42 8.10 12.13 -18.84
N PRO A 43 7.31 12.34 -19.92
CA PRO A 43 5.97 12.94 -19.81
C PRO A 43 4.91 11.95 -19.27
N CYS A 44 5.31 10.77 -18.85
CA CYS A 44 4.37 9.74 -18.41
C CYS A 44 4.18 9.74 -16.90
N VAL A 45 2.93 9.58 -16.48
CA VAL A 45 2.50 9.52 -15.08
C VAL A 45 1.60 8.29 -14.85
N ALA A 46 1.35 7.94 -13.60
CA ALA A 46 0.28 7.02 -13.23
C ALA A 46 -0.93 7.81 -12.73
N LEU A 47 -2.13 7.39 -13.13
CA LEU A 47 -3.40 7.94 -12.67
C LEU A 47 -4.14 6.88 -11.87
N LYS A 48 -4.46 7.17 -10.60
CA LYS A 48 -5.35 6.36 -9.77
C LYS A 48 -6.74 6.98 -9.81
N ILE A 49 -7.68 6.28 -10.41
CA ILE A 49 -9.05 6.76 -10.70
C ILE A 49 -10.03 5.87 -9.94
N LEU A 50 -11.09 6.42 -9.34
CA LEU A 50 -12.14 5.62 -8.73
C LEU A 50 -12.81 4.71 -9.77
N SER A 51 -13.12 3.48 -9.36
CA SER A 51 -13.90 2.54 -10.16
C SER A 51 -15.26 3.13 -10.53
N ASP A 52 -15.81 2.74 -11.69
CA ASP A 52 -17.07 3.31 -12.22
C ASP A 52 -18.24 3.20 -11.24
N ASP A 53 -18.35 2.06 -10.54
CA ASP A 53 -19.39 1.81 -9.55
C ASP A 53 -19.32 2.77 -8.34
N LEU A 54 -18.16 3.34 -8.07
CA LEU A 54 -17.90 4.23 -6.94
C LEU A 54 -17.69 5.69 -7.34
N SER A 55 -17.71 6.00 -8.64
CA SER A 55 -17.43 7.34 -9.16
C SER A 55 -18.41 8.42 -8.65
N GLN A 56 -19.64 8.01 -8.32
CA GLN A 56 -20.71 8.88 -7.79
C GLN A 56 -20.79 8.83 -6.26
N SER A 57 -19.95 8.06 -5.58
CA SER A 57 -19.95 7.97 -4.13
C SER A 57 -19.10 9.09 -3.50
N PRO A 58 -19.69 10.01 -2.73
CA PRO A 58 -18.94 11.02 -2.00
C PRO A 58 -17.96 10.41 -1.01
N ASP A 59 -18.32 9.29 -0.37
CA ASP A 59 -17.48 8.58 0.58
C ASP A 59 -16.22 8.01 -0.11
N ALA A 60 -16.36 7.44 -1.31
CA ALA A 60 -15.22 6.92 -2.07
C ALA A 60 -14.28 8.04 -2.53
N SER A 61 -14.84 9.19 -2.95
CA SER A 61 -14.04 10.37 -3.30
C SER A 61 -13.27 10.91 -2.10
N ALA A 62 -13.89 10.92 -0.90
CA ALA A 62 -13.23 11.32 0.34
C ALA A 62 -12.08 10.36 0.72
N VAL A 63 -12.26 9.05 0.50
CA VAL A 63 -11.21 8.04 0.74
C VAL A 63 -10.01 8.29 -0.17
N LEU A 64 -10.25 8.52 -1.47
CA LEU A 64 -9.18 8.80 -2.43
C LEU A 64 -8.46 10.12 -2.09
N PHE A 65 -9.21 11.14 -1.67
CA PHE A 65 -8.63 12.40 -1.21
C PHE A 65 -7.78 12.23 0.06
N ASN A 66 -8.26 11.43 1.03
CA ASN A 66 -7.51 11.16 2.26
C ASN A 66 -6.18 10.45 1.98
N GLU A 67 -6.18 9.47 1.08
CA GLU A 67 -4.93 8.81 0.64
C GLU A 67 -3.93 9.85 0.10
N TYR A 68 -4.37 10.71 -0.81
CA TYR A 68 -3.54 11.79 -1.33
C TYR A 68 -3.07 12.73 -0.21
N ALA A 69 -3.97 13.16 0.66
CA ALA A 69 -3.67 14.08 1.75
C ALA A 69 -2.64 13.53 2.75
N LEU A 70 -2.65 12.22 3.00
CA LEU A 70 -1.65 11.55 3.84
C LEU A 70 -0.28 11.52 3.15
N ILE A 71 -0.23 11.02 1.92
CA ILE A 71 1.06 10.76 1.22
C ILE A 71 1.72 12.06 0.76
N ARG A 72 0.98 13.09 0.37
CA ARG A 72 1.56 14.35 -0.13
C ARG A 72 2.57 15.01 0.82
N HIS A 73 2.48 14.69 2.12
CA HIS A 73 3.39 15.19 3.15
C HIS A 73 4.60 14.28 3.37
N LEU A 74 4.57 13.05 2.85
CA LEU A 74 5.68 12.10 2.97
C LEU A 74 6.65 12.28 1.80
N ARG A 75 7.89 12.64 2.11
CA ARG A 75 8.96 12.74 1.11
C ARG A 75 10.06 11.78 1.49
N HIS A 76 10.03 10.61 0.88
CA HIS A 76 10.98 9.53 1.16
C HIS A 76 11.27 8.74 -0.12
N PRO A 77 12.52 8.35 -0.41
CA PRO A 77 12.88 7.65 -1.64
C PRO A 77 12.14 6.31 -1.81
N ASN A 78 11.70 5.69 -0.72
CA ASN A 78 11.01 4.41 -0.74
C ASN A 78 9.50 4.52 -0.48
N ILE A 79 8.91 5.71 -0.58
CA ILE A 79 7.45 5.95 -0.58
C ILE A 79 7.06 6.53 -1.94
N LEU A 80 6.01 5.98 -2.56
CA LEU A 80 5.47 6.46 -3.83
C LEU A 80 5.14 7.95 -3.73
N ARG A 81 5.58 8.73 -4.72
CA ARG A 81 5.31 10.17 -4.78
C ARG A 81 3.98 10.45 -5.45
N MET A 82 3.10 11.15 -4.76
CA MET A 82 1.88 11.71 -5.34
C MET A 82 2.10 13.17 -5.72
N TYR A 83 1.65 13.55 -6.92
CA TYR A 83 1.84 14.90 -7.46
C TYR A 83 0.64 15.80 -7.20
N SER A 84 -0.56 15.34 -7.53
CA SER A 84 -1.78 16.14 -7.37
C SER A 84 -3.02 15.26 -7.25
N PHE A 85 -4.06 15.84 -6.62
CA PHE A 85 -5.43 15.35 -6.66
C PHE A 85 -6.23 16.24 -7.59
N ASN A 86 -7.00 15.68 -8.51
CA ASN A 86 -7.70 16.39 -9.54
C ASN A 86 -9.14 15.95 -9.67
N VAL A 87 -9.97 16.84 -10.22
CA VAL A 87 -11.36 16.58 -10.56
C VAL A 87 -11.57 16.90 -12.04
N ASP A 88 -11.94 15.92 -12.83
CA ASP A 88 -12.46 16.12 -14.19
C ASP A 88 -13.96 16.41 -14.09
N THR A 89 -14.31 17.67 -14.20
CA THR A 89 -15.70 18.12 -14.09
C THR A 89 -16.55 17.73 -15.29
N ALA A 90 -15.94 17.60 -16.47
CA ALA A 90 -16.66 17.20 -17.69
C ALA A 90 -17.13 15.75 -17.62
N HIS A 91 -16.33 14.87 -17.03
CA HIS A 91 -16.62 13.44 -16.90
C HIS A 91 -17.01 13.03 -15.47
N GLN A 92 -17.06 13.99 -14.54
CA GLN A 92 -17.34 13.76 -13.11
C GLN A 92 -16.44 12.67 -12.49
N ARG A 93 -15.13 12.77 -12.73
CA ARG A 93 -14.12 11.84 -12.25
C ARG A 93 -13.14 12.50 -11.31
N VAL A 94 -12.89 11.88 -10.16
CA VAL A 94 -11.80 12.25 -9.27
C VAL A 94 -10.63 11.30 -9.48
N PHE A 95 -9.41 11.83 -9.47
CA PHE A 95 -8.21 11.03 -9.69
C PHE A 95 -6.97 11.63 -9.02
N ILE A 96 -6.02 10.77 -8.71
CA ILE A 96 -4.68 11.14 -8.24
C ILE A 96 -3.69 10.99 -9.39
N VAL A 97 -2.83 11.99 -9.55
CA VAL A 97 -1.64 11.92 -10.42
C VAL A 97 -0.44 11.59 -9.56
N MET A 98 0.31 10.57 -9.93
CA MET A 98 1.45 10.09 -9.18
C MET A 98 2.59 9.62 -10.09
N GLU A 99 3.77 9.41 -9.52
CA GLU A 99 4.92 8.90 -10.27
C GLU A 99 4.59 7.55 -10.93
N LEU A 100 5.09 7.38 -12.13
CA LEU A 100 4.97 6.14 -12.87
C LEU A 100 6.14 5.23 -12.51
N LEU A 101 5.86 4.21 -11.71
CA LEU A 101 6.83 3.18 -11.37
C LEU A 101 6.70 1.97 -12.29
N GLN A 102 7.83 1.35 -12.62
CA GLN A 102 7.90 0.12 -13.40
C GLN A 102 8.58 -0.97 -12.57
N GLY A 103 8.01 -2.16 -12.62
CA GLY A 103 8.53 -3.33 -11.91
C GLY A 103 7.42 -4.21 -11.34
N PRO A 104 7.76 -5.40 -10.81
CA PRO A 104 6.82 -6.28 -10.16
C PRO A 104 6.52 -5.82 -8.73
N THR A 105 5.34 -6.16 -8.24
CA THR A 105 5.00 -6.09 -6.83
C THR A 105 5.57 -7.29 -6.07
N LEU A 106 5.72 -7.20 -4.74
CA LEU A 106 6.30 -8.28 -3.95
C LEU A 106 5.46 -9.56 -3.94
N ASP A 107 4.15 -9.49 -4.15
CA ASP A 107 3.32 -10.69 -4.30
C ASP A 107 3.67 -11.47 -5.58
N ARG A 108 4.02 -10.78 -6.67
CA ARG A 108 4.55 -11.45 -7.88
C ARG A 108 5.91 -12.09 -7.62
N LEU A 109 6.80 -11.37 -6.93
CA LEU A 109 8.09 -11.93 -6.52
C LEU A 109 7.92 -13.20 -5.67
N LEU A 110 6.98 -13.20 -4.72
CA LEU A 110 6.68 -14.37 -3.88
C LEU A 110 6.19 -15.58 -4.69
N CYS A 111 5.41 -15.36 -5.76
CA CYS A 111 5.03 -16.43 -6.69
C CYS A 111 6.25 -17.04 -7.41
N GLU A 112 7.24 -16.21 -7.76
CA GLU A 112 8.47 -16.65 -8.43
C GLU A 112 9.48 -17.27 -7.45
N ARG A 113 9.38 -16.98 -6.17
CA ARG A 113 10.29 -17.38 -5.09
C ARG A 113 9.59 -18.17 -3.98
N PRO A 114 9.00 -19.36 -4.27
CA PRO A 114 8.16 -20.11 -3.32
C PRO A 114 8.91 -20.64 -2.08
N LEU A 115 10.24 -20.61 -2.10
CA LEU A 115 11.10 -20.98 -0.96
C LEU A 115 11.56 -19.77 -0.14
N GLY A 116 11.10 -18.57 -0.47
CA GLY A 116 11.54 -17.32 0.11
C GLY A 116 12.94 -16.87 -0.33
N LEU A 117 13.36 -15.73 0.19
CA LEU A 117 14.60 -15.06 -0.16
C LEU A 117 15.70 -15.34 0.88
N PRO A 118 16.97 -15.50 0.47
CA PRO A 118 18.09 -15.48 1.39
C PRO A 118 18.24 -14.07 2.00
N TRP A 119 18.86 -14.00 3.19
CA TRP A 119 18.97 -12.73 3.93
C TRP A 119 19.66 -11.62 3.14
N GLN A 120 20.66 -11.93 2.32
CA GLN A 120 21.35 -10.94 1.51
C GLN A 120 20.45 -10.22 0.50
N GLU A 121 19.51 -10.94 -0.13
CA GLU A 121 18.52 -10.36 -1.02
C GLU A 121 17.40 -9.69 -0.22
N LEU A 122 16.92 -10.34 0.84
CA LEU A 122 15.84 -9.86 1.67
C LEU A 122 16.16 -8.50 2.32
N ARG A 123 17.37 -8.30 2.81
CA ARG A 123 17.76 -7.07 3.49
C ARG A 123 17.71 -5.84 2.58
N GLU A 124 17.99 -5.99 1.27
CA GLU A 124 17.95 -4.90 0.28
C GLU A 124 16.51 -4.43 0.03
N ILE A 125 15.52 -5.26 0.32
CA ILE A 125 14.10 -4.92 0.26
C ILE A 125 13.63 -4.36 1.60
N VAL A 126 13.96 -5.05 2.68
CA VAL A 126 13.36 -4.81 3.99
C VAL A 126 13.91 -3.58 4.69
N LEU A 127 15.22 -3.32 4.61
CA LEU A 127 15.79 -2.15 5.29
C LEU A 127 15.23 -0.84 4.74
N PRO A 128 15.14 -0.61 3.42
CA PRO A 128 14.48 0.57 2.87
C PRO A 128 12.98 0.66 3.22
N LEU A 129 12.27 -0.48 3.32
CA LEU A 129 10.86 -0.48 3.73
C LEU A 129 10.70 -0.09 5.20
N LEU A 130 11.56 -0.58 6.08
CA LEU A 130 11.56 -0.20 7.50
C LEU A 130 11.88 1.28 7.68
N ASP A 131 12.80 1.81 6.87
CA ASP A 131 13.12 3.24 6.87
C ASP A 131 11.94 4.09 6.39
N ALA A 132 11.27 3.68 5.30
CA ALA A 132 10.05 4.30 4.82
C ALA A 132 8.92 4.30 5.87
N LEU A 133 8.73 3.17 6.55
CA LEU A 133 7.73 3.04 7.61
C LEU A 133 8.08 3.90 8.83
N ALA A 134 9.35 3.92 9.23
CA ALA A 134 9.83 4.78 10.32
C ALA A 134 9.62 6.26 9.99
N HIS A 135 9.91 6.69 8.75
CA HIS A 135 9.65 8.05 8.28
C HIS A 135 8.16 8.41 8.32
N SER A 136 7.29 7.50 7.87
CA SER A 136 5.84 7.67 7.94
C SER A 136 5.37 7.85 9.39
N HIS A 137 5.80 6.96 10.29
CA HIS A 137 5.46 7.01 11.71
C HIS A 137 6.02 8.27 12.42
N ALA A 138 7.23 8.72 12.06
CA ALA A 138 7.79 9.96 12.57
C ALA A 138 6.96 11.19 12.13
N SER A 139 6.36 11.12 10.95
CA SER A 139 5.42 12.11 10.43
C SER A 139 4.01 12.00 11.01
N GLY A 140 3.76 11.01 11.89
CA GLY A 140 2.46 10.75 12.50
C GLY A 140 1.46 10.14 11.52
N ILE A 141 1.93 9.44 10.48
CA ILE A 141 1.08 8.80 9.47
C ILE A 141 1.26 7.28 9.57
N LEU A 142 0.15 6.58 9.75
CA LEU A 142 0.04 5.13 9.81
C LEU A 142 -0.39 4.60 8.44
N HIS A 143 0.18 3.48 8.01
CA HIS A 143 -0.13 2.90 6.69
C HIS A 143 -1.46 2.12 6.68
N GLY A 144 -1.63 1.19 7.58
CA GLY A 144 -2.85 0.42 7.83
C GLY A 144 -3.15 -0.72 6.85
N ASP A 145 -2.36 -0.91 5.77
CA ASP A 145 -2.54 -2.03 4.83
C ASP A 145 -1.20 -2.49 4.22
N ILE A 146 -0.20 -2.71 5.08
CA ILE A 146 1.11 -3.25 4.64
C ILE A 146 0.93 -4.70 4.20
N LYS A 147 1.25 -4.97 2.92
CA LYS A 147 1.16 -6.30 2.30
C LYS A 147 2.03 -6.35 1.04
N PRO A 148 2.36 -7.55 0.51
CA PRO A 148 3.21 -7.68 -0.66
C PRO A 148 2.71 -6.93 -1.90
N SER A 149 1.40 -6.87 -2.13
CA SER A 149 0.82 -6.20 -3.30
C SER A 149 0.88 -4.67 -3.23
N ASN A 150 1.17 -4.08 -2.05
CA ASN A 150 1.32 -2.64 -1.85
C ASN A 150 2.81 -2.21 -1.82
N ILE A 151 3.69 -3.06 -2.31
CA ILE A 151 5.12 -2.78 -2.39
C ILE A 151 5.61 -3.19 -3.77
N LEU A 152 6.25 -2.24 -4.46
CA LEU A 152 6.76 -2.42 -5.82
C LEU A 152 8.30 -2.43 -5.81
N LEU A 153 8.88 -3.33 -6.61
CA LEU A 153 10.32 -3.36 -6.88
C LEU A 153 10.56 -2.64 -8.22
N SER A 154 11.07 -1.42 -8.15
CA SER A 154 11.50 -0.69 -9.33
C SER A 154 13.02 -0.82 -9.53
N GLU A 155 13.52 -0.38 -10.69
CA GLU A 155 14.96 -0.26 -10.94
C GLU A 155 15.66 0.70 -9.96
N GLU A 156 14.93 1.70 -9.45
CA GLU A 156 15.41 2.66 -8.47
C GLU A 156 15.31 2.17 -7.02
N GLY A 157 14.83 0.95 -6.80
CA GLY A 157 14.64 0.33 -5.49
C GLY A 157 13.17 0.08 -5.13
N VAL A 158 12.95 -0.28 -3.87
CA VAL A 158 11.64 -0.63 -3.36
C VAL A 158 10.80 0.62 -3.09
N ARG A 159 9.49 0.55 -3.38
CA ARG A 159 8.51 1.62 -3.14
C ARG A 159 7.29 1.09 -2.39
N LEU A 160 7.00 1.69 -1.25
CA LEU A 160 5.77 1.49 -0.48
C LEU A 160 4.69 2.42 -1.03
N PHE A 161 3.48 1.92 -1.26
CA PHE A 161 2.35 2.69 -1.79
C PHE A 161 1.02 2.21 -1.21
N ASP A 162 -0.07 2.89 -1.57
CA ASP A 162 -1.46 2.57 -1.18
C ASP A 162 -1.73 2.76 0.33
N PHE A 163 -1.70 4.03 0.76
CA PHE A 163 -2.13 4.45 2.10
C PHE A 163 -3.66 4.66 2.18
N GLY A 164 -4.43 4.02 1.30
CA GLY A 164 -5.88 4.19 1.23
C GLY A 164 -6.63 3.83 2.52
N LEU A 165 -6.04 2.96 3.34
CA LEU A 165 -6.50 2.65 4.70
C LEU A 165 -5.67 3.35 5.78
N GLY A 166 -4.75 4.21 5.38
CA GLY A 166 -3.90 4.96 6.28
C GLY A 166 -4.68 5.94 7.16
N GLN A 167 -4.04 6.39 8.21
CA GLN A 167 -4.60 7.34 9.15
C GLN A 167 -3.51 8.25 9.71
N ALA A 168 -3.83 9.55 9.86
CA ALA A 168 -3.01 10.44 10.66
C ALA A 168 -3.24 10.18 12.15
N GLU A 169 -2.18 10.23 12.95
CA GLU A 169 -2.30 10.26 14.42
C GLU A 169 -3.00 11.55 14.87
N ALA A 170 -3.72 11.49 15.98
CA ALA A 170 -4.51 12.61 16.50
C ALA A 170 -3.68 13.91 16.59
N GLY A 171 -4.24 15.02 16.10
CA GLY A 171 -3.60 16.34 16.11
C GLY A 171 -2.54 16.56 15.01
N ARG A 172 -2.38 15.64 14.04
CA ARG A 172 -1.39 15.80 12.95
C ARG A 172 -1.98 16.33 11.65
N LEU A 173 -3.18 15.91 11.28
CA LEU A 173 -3.89 16.38 10.08
C LEU A 173 -5.36 16.56 10.46
N ASP A 174 -5.67 17.66 11.12
CA ASP A 174 -7.03 18.00 11.53
C ASP A 174 -7.90 18.27 10.29
N GLY A 175 -9.14 17.76 10.32
CA GLY A 175 -10.12 17.99 9.25
C GLY A 175 -10.18 16.93 8.15
N LEU A 176 -9.29 15.91 8.16
CA LEU A 176 -9.51 14.74 7.29
C LEU A 176 -10.69 13.93 7.79
N ALA A 177 -11.56 13.53 6.85
CA ALA A 177 -12.73 12.71 7.17
C ALA A 177 -12.28 11.39 7.84
N ALA A 178 -12.88 11.08 8.99
CA ALA A 178 -12.67 9.79 9.63
C ALA A 178 -13.26 8.69 8.74
N ILE A 179 -12.38 7.91 8.11
CA ILE A 179 -12.80 6.80 7.25
C ILE A 179 -13.29 5.68 8.15
N SER A 180 -14.56 5.33 8.05
CA SER A 180 -15.11 4.14 8.69
C SER A 180 -14.63 2.88 7.98
N ARG A 181 -13.52 2.32 8.46
CA ARG A 181 -12.94 1.07 7.93
C ARG A 181 -13.92 -0.09 7.99
N GLN A 182 -14.76 -0.15 9.02
CA GLN A 182 -15.77 -1.18 9.19
C GLN A 182 -16.83 -1.17 8.08
N ARG A 183 -17.18 0.00 7.53
CA ARG A 183 -18.15 0.12 6.44
C ARG A 183 -17.62 -0.37 5.10
N MET A 184 -16.30 -0.40 4.92
CA MET A 184 -15.71 -0.71 3.61
C MET A 184 -15.24 -2.15 3.47
N ASN A 185 -15.25 -2.98 4.54
CA ASN A 185 -14.69 -4.34 4.54
C ASN A 185 -13.29 -4.43 3.87
N ALA A 186 -12.50 -3.36 3.99
CA ALA A 186 -11.35 -3.10 3.14
C ALA A 186 -10.02 -3.70 3.68
N TRP A 187 -10.12 -4.60 4.65
CA TRP A 187 -8.92 -5.23 5.22
C TRP A 187 -8.33 -6.28 4.28
N THR A 188 -7.02 -6.44 4.37
CA THR A 188 -6.36 -7.67 3.94
C THR A 188 -6.21 -8.58 5.15
N PRO A 189 -7.16 -9.51 5.40
CA PRO A 189 -7.30 -10.17 6.70
C PRO A 189 -6.05 -10.92 7.18
N GLY A 190 -5.24 -11.41 6.24
CA GLY A 190 -4.02 -12.15 6.56
C GLY A 190 -2.90 -11.30 7.18
N TYR A 191 -2.88 -9.99 6.94
CA TYR A 191 -1.84 -9.08 7.43
C TYR A 191 -2.33 -8.15 8.54
N ALA A 192 -3.63 -8.09 8.78
CA ALA A 192 -4.20 -7.25 9.83
C ALA A 192 -3.89 -7.80 11.23
N ALA A 193 -3.44 -6.94 12.14
CA ALA A 193 -3.22 -7.30 13.53
C ALA A 193 -4.54 -7.68 14.23
N PRO A 194 -4.53 -8.52 15.27
CA PRO A 194 -5.74 -8.99 15.93
C PRO A 194 -6.64 -7.87 16.44
N GLU A 195 -6.04 -6.87 17.09
CA GLU A 195 -6.77 -5.72 17.62
C GLU A 195 -7.50 -4.92 16.53
N ILE A 196 -6.96 -4.90 15.32
CA ILE A 196 -7.60 -4.23 14.17
C ILE A 196 -8.83 -5.00 13.70
N LEU A 197 -8.75 -6.34 13.65
CA LEU A 197 -9.89 -7.19 13.32
C LEU A 197 -10.97 -7.15 14.39
N GLU A 198 -10.60 -6.85 15.64
CA GLU A 198 -11.50 -6.66 16.78
C GLU A 198 -12.08 -5.23 16.85
N GLY A 199 -11.72 -4.35 15.91
CA GLY A 199 -12.30 -3.02 15.79
C GLY A 199 -11.57 -1.91 16.53
N ALA A 200 -10.37 -2.18 17.02
CA ALA A 200 -9.52 -1.14 17.64
C ALA A 200 -9.04 -0.11 16.60
N ALA A 201 -8.63 1.06 17.08
CA ALA A 201 -8.01 2.09 16.25
C ALA A 201 -6.67 1.60 15.71
N LEU A 202 -6.29 2.10 14.51
CA LEU A 202 -4.98 1.81 13.93
C LEU A 202 -3.87 2.39 14.81
N THR A 203 -2.81 1.62 14.97
CA THR A 203 -1.64 1.98 15.75
C THR A 203 -0.36 1.66 14.98
N ARG A 204 0.77 2.22 15.43
CA ARG A 204 2.09 1.84 14.88
C ARG A 204 2.38 0.34 15.07
N ALA A 205 1.90 -0.24 16.17
CA ALA A 205 2.07 -1.68 16.44
C ALA A 205 1.39 -2.53 15.38
N ALA A 206 0.20 -2.13 14.89
CA ALA A 206 -0.49 -2.84 13.83
C ALA A 206 0.29 -2.84 12.50
N ASP A 207 0.93 -1.72 12.15
CA ASP A 207 1.83 -1.65 10.98
C ASP A 207 3.09 -2.51 11.18
N VAL A 208 3.66 -2.52 12.39
CA VAL A 208 4.81 -3.37 12.74
C VAL A 208 4.45 -4.86 12.65
N TYR A 209 3.24 -5.25 13.10
CA TYR A 209 2.74 -6.61 12.95
C TYR A 209 2.62 -7.01 11.46
N ALA A 210 2.01 -6.16 10.64
CA ALA A 210 1.87 -6.40 9.20
C ALA A 210 3.24 -6.52 8.51
N MET A 211 4.20 -5.66 8.87
CA MET A 211 5.59 -5.74 8.41
C MET A 211 6.27 -7.05 8.88
N GLY A 212 5.99 -7.52 10.09
CA GLY A 212 6.44 -8.82 10.60
C GLY A 212 5.92 -9.98 9.75
N CYS A 213 4.62 -9.96 9.37
CA CYS A 213 4.02 -10.95 8.47
C CYS A 213 4.70 -10.95 7.10
N LEU A 214 4.88 -9.77 6.51
CA LEU A 214 5.57 -9.58 5.23
C LEU A 214 7.00 -10.12 5.28
N LEU A 215 7.77 -9.75 6.29
CA LEU A 215 9.16 -10.20 6.48
C LEU A 215 9.25 -11.71 6.59
N TYR A 216 8.38 -12.32 7.38
CA TYR A 216 8.34 -13.77 7.52
C TYR A 216 8.01 -14.44 6.18
N GLU A 217 7.02 -13.94 5.45
CA GLU A 217 6.61 -14.50 4.17
C GLU A 217 7.72 -14.38 3.12
N LEU A 218 8.37 -13.23 3.01
CA LEU A 218 9.53 -13.05 2.12
C LEU A 218 10.70 -13.96 2.47
N ALA A 219 10.96 -14.21 3.76
CA ALA A 219 12.06 -15.07 4.21
C ALA A 219 11.78 -16.57 4.06
N SER A 220 10.52 -16.99 4.10
CA SER A 220 10.13 -18.41 4.14
C SER A 220 9.40 -18.89 2.90
N GLY A 221 8.88 -17.96 2.06
CA GLY A 221 7.96 -18.24 0.97
C GLY A 221 6.55 -18.57 1.43
N LYS A 222 6.24 -18.46 2.72
CA LYS A 222 4.95 -18.84 3.31
C LYS A 222 4.49 -17.80 4.32
N HIS A 223 3.21 -17.46 4.25
CA HIS A 223 2.59 -16.60 5.26
C HIS A 223 2.72 -17.24 6.68
N PRO A 224 3.05 -16.44 7.74
CA PRO A 224 3.31 -16.99 9.09
C PRO A 224 2.14 -17.83 9.64
N PHE A 225 0.93 -17.45 9.32
CA PHE A 225 -0.30 -18.07 9.81
C PHE A 225 -1.15 -18.70 8.70
N ASN A 226 -0.54 -19.10 7.57
CA ASN A 226 -1.22 -19.70 6.43
C ASN A 226 -2.42 -18.87 5.93
N ARG A 227 -2.32 -17.53 5.95
CA ARG A 227 -3.35 -16.54 5.57
C ARG A 227 -4.65 -16.64 6.39
N ARG A 228 -4.61 -17.27 7.58
CA ARG A 228 -5.71 -17.22 8.55
C ARG A 228 -5.82 -15.82 9.15
N LEU A 229 -6.99 -15.51 9.69
CA LEU A 229 -7.17 -14.32 10.50
C LEU A 229 -6.21 -14.34 11.69
N SER A 230 -5.62 -13.23 12.03
CA SER A 230 -4.70 -13.12 13.17
C SER A 230 -5.35 -13.50 14.49
N THR A 231 -6.65 -13.20 14.67
CA THR A 231 -7.45 -13.65 15.81
C THR A 231 -7.51 -15.18 15.90
N GLN A 232 -7.78 -15.86 14.79
CA GLN A 232 -7.78 -17.34 14.74
C GLN A 232 -6.38 -17.91 14.99
N ALA A 233 -5.34 -17.24 14.48
CA ALA A 233 -3.95 -17.66 14.69
C ALA A 233 -3.53 -17.50 16.15
N ARG A 234 -3.97 -16.42 16.82
CA ARG A 234 -3.77 -16.18 18.26
C ARG A 234 -4.38 -17.30 19.10
N ASP A 235 -5.64 -17.63 18.84
CA ASP A 235 -6.37 -18.65 19.60
C ASP A 235 -5.77 -20.05 19.44
N GLN A 236 -5.10 -20.30 18.30
CA GLN A 236 -4.46 -21.59 17.98
C GLN A 236 -2.94 -21.59 18.23
N ARG A 237 -2.35 -20.51 18.75
CA ARG A 237 -0.90 -20.33 18.89
C ARG A 237 -0.14 -21.48 19.56
N PRO A 238 -0.62 -22.11 20.62
CA PRO A 238 0.09 -23.25 21.20
C PRO A 238 0.27 -24.43 20.25
N ALA A 239 -0.67 -24.61 19.30
CA ALA A 239 -0.65 -25.70 18.33
C ALA A 239 0.13 -25.39 17.04
N LEU A 240 0.41 -24.11 16.76
CA LEU A 240 1.06 -23.65 15.53
C LEU A 240 2.27 -22.75 15.83
N PRO A 241 3.36 -23.29 16.37
CA PRO A 241 4.54 -22.50 16.68
C PRO A 241 5.18 -21.99 15.38
N LEU A 242 5.50 -20.70 15.33
CA LEU A 242 6.25 -20.10 14.24
C LEU A 242 7.64 -20.74 14.14
N LYS A 243 7.98 -21.24 12.96
CA LYS A 243 9.30 -21.84 12.69
C LYS A 243 10.24 -20.78 12.13
N LYS A 244 11.46 -20.72 12.66
CA LYS A 244 12.50 -19.84 12.12
C LYS A 244 12.78 -20.19 10.65
N PRO A 245 12.68 -19.22 9.71
CA PRO A 245 13.13 -19.42 8.33
C PRO A 245 14.60 -19.80 8.28
N ARG A 246 14.96 -20.84 7.51
CA ARG A 246 16.31 -21.46 7.54
C ARG A 246 17.47 -20.47 7.29
N ARG A 247 17.24 -19.47 6.43
CA ARG A 247 18.27 -18.52 5.97
C ARG A 247 18.24 -17.18 6.70
N LEU A 248 17.41 -17.05 7.74
CA LEU A 248 17.24 -15.80 8.48
C LEU A 248 18.23 -15.76 9.67
N PRO A 249 19.02 -14.68 9.87
CA PRO A 249 19.88 -14.51 11.04
C PRO A 249 19.09 -14.54 12.35
N ALA A 250 19.74 -14.99 13.44
CA ALA A 250 19.06 -15.18 14.73
C ALA A 250 18.52 -13.86 15.33
N HIS A 251 19.27 -12.76 15.17
CA HIS A 251 18.84 -11.45 15.66
C HIS A 251 17.64 -10.91 14.87
N VAL A 252 17.62 -11.08 13.54
CA VAL A 252 16.46 -10.71 12.69
C VAL A 252 15.24 -11.55 13.04
N TRP A 253 15.44 -12.88 13.22
CA TRP A 253 14.36 -13.77 13.66
C TRP A 253 13.74 -13.31 14.98
N ARG A 254 14.57 -12.87 15.94
CA ARG A 254 14.06 -12.34 17.22
C ARG A 254 13.16 -11.13 17.00
N ALA A 255 13.56 -10.19 16.14
CA ALA A 255 12.76 -9.01 15.80
C ALA A 255 11.44 -9.39 15.13
N VAL A 256 11.47 -10.29 14.13
CA VAL A 256 10.25 -10.79 13.44
C VAL A 256 9.31 -11.47 14.43
N ARG A 257 9.84 -12.31 15.32
CA ARG A 257 9.02 -13.01 16.32
C ARG A 257 8.37 -12.04 17.30
N ASN A 258 9.06 -10.97 17.69
CA ASN A 258 8.50 -9.92 18.54
C ASN A 258 7.42 -9.12 17.82
N ALA A 259 7.64 -8.76 16.54
CA ALA A 259 6.64 -8.08 15.72
C ALA A 259 5.36 -8.92 15.52
N LEU A 260 5.48 -10.24 15.53
CA LEU A 260 4.36 -11.19 15.42
C LEU A 260 3.83 -11.67 16.79
N SER A 261 4.24 -11.02 17.88
CA SER A 261 3.66 -11.28 19.21
C SER A 261 2.21 -10.81 19.24
N PHE A 262 1.39 -11.56 19.96
CA PHE A 262 -0.01 -11.19 20.23
C PHE A 262 -0.20 -10.52 21.60
N ASP A 263 0.91 -10.35 22.32
CA ASP A 263 0.97 -9.72 23.64
C ASP A 263 1.35 -8.25 23.55
#